data_1a80faa94fa7f127dafb5cb9a7650494
#
_entry.id   1a80faa94fa7f127dafb5cb9a7650494
#
_cell.length_a   1.000
_cell.length_b   1.000
_cell.length_c   1.000
_cell.angle_alpha   90.00
_cell.angle_beta   90.00
_cell.angle_gamma   90.00
#
_symmetry.space_group_name_H-M   'P 1'
#
loop_
_entity.id
_entity.type
_entity.pdbx_description
1 polymer ?
#
loop_
_entity_poly.entity_id
_entity_poly.type
_entity_poly.pdbx_seq_one_letter_code
_entity_poly.pdbx_strand_id
1 'polypeptide(L)'
;MNFKTNYIASPKLSIQKLARVQKVFEDKNWPIEDFFEDAVFENLCNQLAELNDEQCDLIIRLTEKFLWVRQADHLKYFSVSFDFFVKQFDFRGENKIYMCPILPEEDFGKSKSSVSLLYLVKAHISAIQRKYNTFSITYTDSPQYLDFDLIKQGYSLCLIDDFVGTGDTIISATEYLLNKGVPQDSMAIVSLVSMAQGVDLLKKKGYNIYTCTLCNKGISDDPCDTLHNRAIMETIETAIKVTDNYKFGYGSSEALVKMERTPNNTFPIFWLKNSKNKHAPFPR
;
A
#
# COMPACT_ATOMS: atom_id res chain seq x y z
N MET A 1 -21.68 -15.43 -47.02
CA MET A 1 -20.73 -14.45 -46.43
C MET A 1 -19.75 -15.21 -45.51
N ASN A 2 -18.51 -15.40 -46.00
CA ASN A 2 -17.49 -16.11 -45.24
C ASN A 2 -16.79 -15.09 -44.28
N PHE A 3 -17.17 -15.12 -43.02
CA PHE A 3 -16.37 -14.44 -41.98
C PHE A 3 -15.07 -15.24 -41.72
N LYS A 4 -13.99 -14.86 -42.40
CA LYS A 4 -12.66 -15.23 -42.00
C LYS A 4 -12.36 -14.41 -40.74
N THR A 5 -12.62 -14.95 -39.57
CA THR A 5 -12.02 -14.50 -38.32
C THR A 5 -10.53 -14.79 -38.41
N ASN A 6 -9.73 -13.77 -38.69
CA ASN A 6 -8.29 -13.83 -38.51
C ASN A 6 -8.05 -13.95 -36.99
N TYR A 7 -7.95 -15.18 -36.49
CA TYR A 7 -7.37 -15.46 -35.20
C TYR A 7 -5.89 -15.09 -35.28
N ILE A 8 -5.56 -13.87 -34.88
CA ILE A 8 -4.20 -13.53 -34.50
C ILE A 8 -3.98 -14.30 -33.19
N ALA A 9 -3.20 -15.37 -33.24
CA ALA A 9 -2.84 -16.11 -32.04
C ALA A 9 -2.18 -15.12 -31.08
N SER A 10 -2.81 -14.87 -29.93
CA SER A 10 -2.19 -14.08 -28.86
C SER A 10 -0.84 -14.71 -28.51
N PRO A 11 0.22 -13.94 -28.26
CA PRO A 11 1.49 -14.49 -27.84
C PRO A 11 1.26 -15.37 -26.60
N LYS A 12 1.75 -16.59 -26.63
CA LYS A 12 1.57 -17.55 -25.52
C LYS A 12 2.82 -17.54 -24.67
N LEU A 13 2.62 -17.38 -23.36
CA LEU A 13 3.69 -17.56 -22.38
C LEU A 13 4.25 -19.00 -22.50
N SER A 14 5.58 -19.18 -22.41
CA SER A 14 6.18 -20.51 -22.42
C SER A 14 5.72 -21.34 -21.22
N ILE A 15 5.63 -22.66 -21.39
CA ILE A 15 5.21 -23.58 -20.32
C ILE A 15 6.08 -23.41 -19.07
N GLN A 16 7.39 -23.20 -19.23
CA GLN A 16 8.32 -23.01 -18.11
C GLN A 16 8.00 -21.72 -17.33
N LYS A 17 7.71 -20.60 -18.01
CA LYS A 17 7.34 -19.35 -17.37
C LYS A 17 5.96 -19.43 -16.71
N LEU A 18 5.00 -20.10 -17.37
CA LEU A 18 3.68 -20.34 -16.80
C LEU A 18 3.78 -21.14 -15.49
N ALA A 19 4.58 -22.20 -15.47
CA ALA A 19 4.81 -23.00 -14.26
C ALA A 19 5.46 -22.19 -13.13
N ARG A 20 6.39 -21.25 -13.46
CA ARG A 20 6.97 -20.34 -12.45
C ARG A 20 5.91 -19.40 -11.87
N VAL A 21 5.05 -18.80 -12.70
CA VAL A 21 3.96 -17.93 -12.24
C VAL A 21 2.99 -18.71 -11.37
N GLN A 22 2.58 -19.91 -11.80
CA GLN A 22 1.70 -20.77 -11.01
C GLN A 22 2.31 -21.06 -9.64
N LYS A 23 3.60 -21.43 -9.58
CA LYS A 23 4.29 -21.65 -8.32
C LYS A 23 4.28 -20.42 -7.41
N VAL A 24 4.47 -19.19 -7.95
CA VAL A 24 4.38 -17.98 -7.15
C VAL A 24 3.00 -17.82 -6.51
N PHE A 25 1.93 -18.10 -7.26
CA PHE A 25 0.57 -18.04 -6.74
C PHE A 25 0.31 -19.09 -5.65
N GLU A 26 0.79 -20.31 -5.87
CA GLU A 26 0.70 -21.38 -4.87
C GLU A 26 1.46 -21.03 -3.59
N ASP A 27 2.73 -20.63 -3.70
CA ASP A 27 3.60 -20.28 -2.56
C ASP A 27 3.03 -19.10 -1.74
N LYS A 28 2.34 -18.17 -2.39
CA LYS A 28 1.70 -17.00 -1.77
C LYS A 28 0.24 -17.25 -1.37
N ASN A 29 -0.31 -18.41 -1.68
CA ASN A 29 -1.73 -18.70 -1.49
C ASN A 29 -2.65 -17.65 -2.17
N TRP A 30 -2.26 -17.22 -3.38
CA TRP A 30 -3.08 -16.33 -4.19
C TRP A 30 -4.06 -17.12 -5.03
N PRO A 31 -5.29 -16.63 -5.25
CA PRO A 31 -6.27 -17.32 -6.09
C PRO A 31 -5.82 -17.34 -7.54
N ILE A 32 -5.91 -18.50 -8.20
CA ILE A 32 -5.72 -18.64 -9.65
C ILE A 32 -7.03 -18.36 -10.37
N GLU A 33 -8.14 -18.81 -9.78
CA GLU A 33 -9.49 -18.54 -10.26
C GLU A 33 -10.27 -17.90 -9.12
N ASP A 34 -10.62 -16.63 -9.27
CA ASP A 34 -11.47 -15.92 -8.33
C ASP A 34 -12.46 -15.05 -9.11
N PHE A 35 -13.74 -15.26 -8.86
CA PHE A 35 -14.81 -14.50 -9.53
C PHE A 35 -14.82 -13.03 -9.10
N PHE A 36 -14.33 -12.73 -7.91
CA PHE A 36 -14.32 -11.37 -7.34
C PHE A 36 -12.99 -10.63 -7.51
N GLU A 37 -11.93 -11.34 -7.87
CA GLU A 37 -10.62 -10.74 -8.10
C GLU A 37 -10.39 -10.59 -9.61
N ASP A 38 -9.89 -9.47 -10.06
CA ASP A 38 -9.75 -9.03 -11.46
C ASP A 38 -8.97 -9.98 -12.40
N ALA A 39 -9.18 -11.30 -12.31
CA ALA A 39 -8.46 -12.31 -13.08
C ALA A 39 -6.93 -12.10 -13.03
N VAL A 40 -6.39 -11.87 -11.83
CA VAL A 40 -4.99 -11.48 -11.59
C VAL A 40 -4.01 -12.43 -12.25
N PHE A 41 -4.25 -13.74 -12.12
CA PHE A 41 -3.39 -14.77 -12.73
C PHE A 41 -3.39 -14.67 -14.26
N GLU A 42 -4.58 -14.60 -14.85
CA GLU A 42 -4.74 -14.51 -16.31
C GLU A 42 -4.12 -13.21 -16.85
N ASN A 43 -4.40 -12.08 -16.20
CA ASN A 43 -3.84 -10.79 -16.59
C ASN A 43 -2.32 -10.80 -16.51
N LEU A 44 -1.72 -11.34 -15.44
CA LEU A 44 -0.27 -11.45 -15.32
C LEU A 44 0.31 -12.32 -16.43
N CYS A 45 -0.29 -13.48 -16.73
CA CYS A 45 0.17 -14.36 -17.79
C CYS A 45 0.09 -13.69 -19.17
N ASN A 46 -1.01 -12.98 -19.46
CA ASN A 46 -1.18 -12.24 -20.71
C ASN A 46 -0.18 -11.08 -20.84
N GLN A 47 0.06 -10.35 -19.74
CA GLN A 47 1.05 -9.27 -19.72
C GLN A 47 2.47 -9.81 -19.97
N LEU A 48 2.85 -10.89 -19.29
CA LEU A 48 4.16 -11.53 -19.46
C LEU A 48 4.37 -12.06 -20.89
N ALA A 49 3.31 -12.49 -21.57
CA ALA A 49 3.36 -12.96 -22.95
C ALA A 49 3.69 -11.83 -23.95
N GLU A 50 3.48 -10.57 -23.59
CA GLU A 50 3.81 -9.39 -24.40
C GLU A 50 5.26 -8.89 -24.17
N LEU A 51 5.97 -9.42 -23.17
CA LEU A 51 7.33 -9.02 -22.79
C LEU A 51 8.38 -9.94 -23.42
N ASN A 52 9.61 -9.41 -23.61
CA ASN A 52 10.75 -10.24 -23.97
C ASN A 52 11.23 -11.09 -22.77
N ASP A 53 12.19 -11.98 -22.98
CA ASP A 53 12.62 -12.96 -21.98
C ASP A 53 13.20 -12.29 -20.71
N GLU A 54 14.07 -11.29 -20.84
CA GLU A 54 14.67 -10.59 -19.71
C GLU A 54 13.63 -9.78 -18.91
N GLN A 55 12.74 -9.08 -19.61
CA GLN A 55 11.64 -8.35 -19.00
C GLN A 55 10.69 -9.29 -18.24
N CYS A 56 10.34 -10.41 -18.87
CA CYS A 56 9.49 -11.44 -18.29
C CYS A 56 10.12 -12.00 -17.00
N ASP A 57 11.40 -12.34 -17.02
CA ASP A 57 12.12 -12.85 -15.86
C ASP A 57 12.21 -11.82 -14.73
N LEU A 58 12.42 -10.54 -15.06
CA LEU A 58 12.38 -9.47 -14.06
C LEU A 58 10.99 -9.37 -13.40
N ILE A 59 9.91 -9.32 -14.19
CA ILE A 59 8.55 -9.18 -13.64
C ILE A 59 8.18 -10.40 -12.79
N ILE A 60 8.56 -11.62 -13.17
CA ILE A 60 8.32 -12.80 -12.33
C ILE A 60 9.06 -12.68 -11.00
N ARG A 61 10.36 -12.31 -10.99
CA ARG A 61 11.13 -12.10 -9.75
C ARG A 61 10.52 -11.01 -8.85
N LEU A 62 10.02 -9.91 -9.44
CA LEU A 62 9.33 -8.87 -8.68
C LEU A 62 8.00 -9.39 -8.12
N THR A 63 7.28 -10.23 -8.88
CA THR A 63 6.05 -10.86 -8.40
C THR A 63 6.31 -11.83 -7.25
N GLU A 64 7.44 -12.53 -7.23
CA GLU A 64 7.88 -13.37 -6.10
C GLU A 64 8.02 -12.56 -4.80
N LYS A 65 8.39 -11.27 -4.89
CA LYS A 65 8.52 -10.35 -3.73
C LYS A 65 7.23 -9.58 -3.43
N PHE A 66 6.23 -9.64 -4.30
CA PHE A 66 5.05 -8.81 -4.24
C PHE A 66 4.17 -9.16 -3.01
N LEU A 67 3.76 -8.16 -2.25
CA LEU A 67 2.86 -8.27 -1.11
C LEU A 67 1.43 -7.91 -1.53
N TRP A 68 0.52 -8.83 -1.44
CA TRP A 68 -0.90 -8.58 -1.62
C TRP A 68 -1.63 -8.73 -0.29
N VAL A 69 -2.02 -7.60 0.31
CA VAL A 69 -2.81 -7.56 1.54
C VAL A 69 -4.28 -7.44 1.17
N ARG A 70 -5.04 -8.51 1.36
CA ARG A 70 -6.47 -8.53 1.09
C ARG A 70 -7.24 -7.82 2.19
N GLN A 71 -8.42 -7.29 1.86
CA GLN A 71 -9.28 -6.61 2.81
C GLN A 71 -9.57 -7.45 4.07
N ALA A 72 -9.74 -8.76 3.90
CA ALA A 72 -9.94 -9.71 5.00
C ALA A 72 -8.78 -9.74 6.02
N ASP A 73 -7.56 -9.38 5.58
CA ASP A 73 -6.37 -9.38 6.43
C ASP A 73 -6.12 -8.03 7.10
N HIS A 74 -6.82 -6.94 6.70
CA HIS A 74 -6.56 -5.58 7.20
C HIS A 74 -6.64 -5.50 8.73
N LEU A 75 -7.63 -6.12 9.36
CA LEU A 75 -7.75 -6.12 10.82
C LEU A 75 -6.60 -6.84 11.52
N LYS A 76 -6.08 -7.92 10.92
CA LYS A 76 -4.92 -8.64 11.44
C LYS A 76 -3.68 -7.75 11.40
N TYR A 77 -3.42 -7.10 10.25
CA TYR A 77 -2.31 -6.16 10.09
C TYR A 77 -2.46 -4.97 11.04
N PHE A 78 -3.66 -4.37 11.11
CA PHE A 78 -3.95 -3.29 12.04
C PHE A 78 -3.67 -3.71 13.49
N SER A 79 -4.13 -4.89 13.91
CA SER A 79 -3.91 -5.38 15.28
C SER A 79 -2.42 -5.46 15.64
N VAL A 80 -1.56 -5.88 14.71
CA VAL A 80 -0.11 -5.94 14.92
C VAL A 80 0.50 -4.54 15.03
N SER A 81 0.15 -3.63 14.10
CA SER A 81 0.65 -2.24 14.15
C SER A 81 0.18 -1.52 15.41
N PHE A 82 -1.06 -1.74 15.80
CA PHE A 82 -1.66 -1.15 16.99
C PHE A 82 -1.04 -1.72 18.29
N ASP A 83 -0.70 -3.01 18.31
CA ASP A 83 0.07 -3.62 19.42
C ASP A 83 1.44 -2.96 19.59
N PHE A 84 2.15 -2.65 18.49
CA PHE A 84 3.40 -1.91 18.56
C PHE A 84 3.20 -0.50 19.08
N PHE A 85 2.20 0.21 18.59
CA PHE A 85 1.86 1.55 19.06
C PHE A 85 1.58 1.55 20.57
N VAL A 86 0.66 0.70 21.05
CA VAL A 86 0.27 0.64 22.46
C VAL A 86 1.46 0.31 23.38
N LYS A 87 2.43 -0.51 22.91
CA LYS A 87 3.57 -0.94 23.73
C LYS A 87 4.74 0.02 23.73
N GLN A 88 4.89 0.85 22.69
CA GLN A 88 6.13 1.61 22.47
C GLN A 88 5.93 3.13 22.47
N PHE A 89 4.69 3.60 22.29
CA PHE A 89 4.40 5.04 22.32
C PHE A 89 4.38 5.56 23.76
N ASP A 90 4.94 6.74 23.98
CA ASP A 90 4.92 7.44 25.28
C ASP A 90 3.59 8.18 25.44
N PHE A 91 2.67 7.57 26.18
CA PHE A 91 1.36 8.16 26.50
C PHE A 91 1.43 9.18 27.66
N ARG A 92 2.61 9.51 28.19
CA ARG A 92 2.80 10.46 29.30
C ARG A 92 1.93 10.16 30.55
N GLY A 93 1.70 8.89 30.79
CA GLY A 93 0.85 8.42 31.91
C GLY A 93 -0.64 8.46 31.67
N GLU A 94 -1.09 8.97 30.51
CA GLU A 94 -2.51 9.04 30.12
C GLU A 94 -2.84 7.94 29.09
N ASN A 95 -3.52 6.89 29.53
CA ASN A 95 -3.93 5.78 28.65
C ASN A 95 -5.16 6.17 27.81
N LYS A 96 -5.06 7.23 27.02
CA LYS A 96 -6.15 7.78 26.21
C LYS A 96 -5.74 7.89 24.75
N ILE A 97 -6.54 7.29 23.86
CA ILE A 97 -6.28 7.20 22.41
C ILE A 97 -7.44 7.82 21.64
N TYR A 98 -7.13 8.77 20.76
CA TYR A 98 -8.08 9.35 19.82
C TYR A 98 -7.69 8.96 18.40
N MET A 99 -8.42 8.02 17.79
CA MET A 99 -8.14 7.54 16.44
C MET A 99 -8.74 8.46 15.39
N CYS A 100 -7.94 8.73 14.33
CA CYS A 100 -8.32 9.56 13.21
C CYS A 100 -7.69 9.03 11.92
N PRO A 101 -8.42 9.03 10.77
CA PRO A 101 -7.80 8.66 9.50
C PRO A 101 -6.81 9.74 9.06
N ILE A 102 -5.75 9.33 8.35
CA ILE A 102 -4.81 10.28 7.73
C ILE A 102 -5.49 10.87 6.49
N LEU A 103 -5.77 12.17 6.54
CA LEU A 103 -6.35 12.94 5.45
C LEU A 103 -5.70 14.32 5.42
N PRO A 104 -5.02 14.72 4.33
CA PRO A 104 -4.69 16.10 4.04
C PRO A 104 -5.95 16.96 3.89
N GLU A 105 -5.84 18.26 4.13
CA GLU A 105 -6.98 19.19 4.10
C GLU A 105 -7.73 19.18 2.75
N GLU A 106 -6.98 19.08 1.63
CA GLU A 106 -7.54 19.01 0.28
C GLU A 106 -8.33 17.72 0.00
N ASP A 107 -8.22 16.73 0.87
CA ASP A 107 -8.90 15.43 0.75
C ASP A 107 -10.10 15.28 1.70
N PHE A 108 -10.43 16.30 2.48
CA PHE A 108 -11.60 16.26 3.34
C PHE A 108 -12.88 16.01 2.55
N GLY A 109 -13.71 15.10 3.05
CA GLY A 109 -14.93 14.67 2.39
C GLY A 109 -14.76 13.71 1.21
N LYS A 110 -13.51 13.34 0.86
CA LYS A 110 -13.26 12.33 -0.17
C LYS A 110 -13.17 10.92 0.43
N SER A 111 -13.58 9.93 -0.36
CA SER A 111 -13.35 8.52 0.00
C SER A 111 -11.87 8.16 -0.20
N LYS A 112 -11.19 7.83 0.88
CA LYS A 112 -9.78 7.42 0.91
C LYS A 112 -9.62 6.10 1.65
N SER A 113 -8.53 5.39 1.41
CA SER A 113 -8.25 4.10 2.04
C SER A 113 -8.12 4.19 3.56
N SER A 114 -7.56 5.28 4.08
CA SER A 114 -7.51 5.55 5.53
C SER A 114 -8.90 5.63 6.18
N VAL A 115 -9.88 6.21 5.47
CA VAL A 115 -11.29 6.26 5.92
C VAL A 115 -11.92 4.87 5.89
N SER A 116 -11.68 4.10 4.83
CA SER A 116 -12.15 2.70 4.72
C SER A 116 -11.56 1.84 5.85
N LEU A 117 -10.28 2.00 6.15
CA LEU A 117 -9.62 1.32 7.27
C LEU A 117 -10.26 1.70 8.60
N LEU A 118 -10.48 3.00 8.85
CA LEU A 118 -11.15 3.44 10.09
C LEU A 118 -12.55 2.83 10.20
N TYR A 119 -13.32 2.81 9.11
CA TYR A 119 -14.65 2.21 9.10
C TYR A 119 -14.60 0.73 9.51
N LEU A 120 -13.63 -0.02 8.98
CA LEU A 120 -13.40 -1.42 9.35
C LEU A 120 -13.02 -1.56 10.85
N VAL A 121 -12.13 -0.71 11.35
CA VAL A 121 -11.71 -0.67 12.75
C VAL A 121 -12.90 -0.35 13.67
N LYS A 122 -13.75 0.61 13.29
CA LYS A 122 -14.98 0.97 14.02
C LYS A 122 -15.96 -0.21 14.15
N ALA A 123 -16.13 -0.98 13.08
CA ALA A 123 -16.99 -2.17 13.10
C ALA A 123 -16.53 -3.22 14.15
N HIS A 124 -15.25 -3.17 14.55
CA HIS A 124 -14.66 -4.09 15.53
C HIS A 124 -14.24 -3.39 16.84
N ILE A 125 -14.69 -2.14 17.05
CA ILE A 125 -14.23 -1.31 18.17
C ILE A 125 -14.44 -1.96 19.55
N SER A 126 -15.55 -2.66 19.75
CA SER A 126 -15.83 -3.36 21.02
C SER A 126 -14.82 -4.48 21.32
N ALA A 127 -14.32 -5.18 20.29
CA ALA A 127 -13.29 -6.19 20.45
C ALA A 127 -11.93 -5.53 20.75
N ILE A 128 -11.62 -4.42 20.10
CA ILE A 128 -10.41 -3.63 20.31
C ILE A 128 -10.40 -3.07 21.73
N GLN A 129 -11.46 -2.42 22.17
CA GLN A 129 -11.61 -1.89 23.54
C GLN A 129 -11.48 -2.98 24.60
N ARG A 130 -12.00 -4.17 24.34
CA ARG A 130 -11.86 -5.31 25.27
C ARG A 130 -10.41 -5.81 25.34
N LYS A 131 -9.71 -5.87 24.19
CA LYS A 131 -8.30 -6.28 24.13
C LYS A 131 -7.39 -5.26 24.84
N TYR A 132 -7.68 -3.97 24.67
CA TYR A 132 -6.90 -2.85 25.24
C TYR A 132 -7.69 -2.12 26.32
N ASN A 133 -8.26 -2.88 27.28
CA ASN A 133 -9.19 -2.39 28.29
C ASN A 133 -8.59 -1.39 29.31
N THR A 134 -7.27 -1.23 29.31
CA THR A 134 -6.56 -0.21 30.09
C THR A 134 -6.55 1.16 29.41
N PHE A 135 -6.99 1.25 28.15
CA PHE A 135 -7.03 2.47 27.36
C PHE A 135 -8.46 2.97 27.16
N SER A 136 -8.65 4.28 27.28
CA SER A 136 -9.86 4.95 26.79
C SER A 136 -9.67 5.26 25.29
N ILE A 137 -10.44 4.57 24.43
CA ILE A 137 -10.30 4.70 22.98
C ILE A 137 -11.55 5.38 22.41
N THR A 138 -11.34 6.50 21.71
CA THR A 138 -12.37 7.19 20.92
C THR A 138 -11.89 7.42 19.49
N TYR A 139 -12.73 7.92 18.60
CA TYR A 139 -12.39 8.13 17.19
C TYR A 139 -13.20 9.28 16.57
N THR A 140 -12.68 9.81 15.46
CA THR A 140 -13.37 10.74 14.55
C THR A 140 -13.21 10.29 13.11
N ASP A 141 -14.19 10.61 12.26
CA ASP A 141 -14.20 10.17 10.85
C ASP A 141 -13.34 11.04 9.93
N SER A 142 -12.90 12.21 10.42
CA SER A 142 -12.04 13.12 9.65
C SER A 142 -11.29 14.06 10.59
N PRO A 143 -10.08 14.51 10.23
CA PRO A 143 -9.35 15.53 10.99
C PRO A 143 -10.12 16.83 11.16
N GLN A 144 -11.02 17.19 10.23
CA GLN A 144 -11.86 18.39 10.35
C GLN A 144 -12.85 18.36 11.51
N TYR A 145 -13.18 17.17 12.04
CA TYR A 145 -14.12 16.97 13.15
C TYR A 145 -13.40 16.62 14.46
N LEU A 146 -12.08 16.84 14.52
CA LEU A 146 -11.33 16.60 15.75
C LEU A 146 -11.84 17.51 16.88
N ASP A 147 -12.09 16.88 18.02
CA ASP A 147 -12.31 17.60 19.28
C ASP A 147 -10.95 17.90 19.92
N PHE A 148 -10.49 19.14 19.77
CA PHE A 148 -9.19 19.58 20.30
C PHE A 148 -9.17 19.62 21.84
N ASP A 149 -10.34 19.65 22.51
CA ASP A 149 -10.39 19.61 23.96
C ASP A 149 -10.03 18.21 24.48
N LEU A 150 -10.30 17.15 23.73
CA LEU A 150 -9.80 15.81 24.07
C LEU A 150 -8.27 15.76 24.04
N ILE A 151 -7.64 16.39 23.05
CA ILE A 151 -6.18 16.48 22.99
C ILE A 151 -5.62 17.21 24.23
N LYS A 152 -6.23 18.32 24.64
CA LYS A 152 -5.86 19.05 25.88
C LYS A 152 -6.08 18.23 27.14
N GLN A 153 -7.03 17.28 27.11
CA GLN A 153 -7.29 16.34 28.20
C GLN A 153 -6.34 15.12 28.20
N GLY A 154 -5.27 15.15 27.39
CA GLY A 154 -4.23 14.12 27.36
C GLY A 154 -4.50 12.95 26.42
N TYR A 155 -5.48 13.05 25.49
CA TYR A 155 -5.62 12.04 24.44
C TYR A 155 -4.47 12.14 23.45
N SER A 156 -3.80 11.01 23.21
CA SER A 156 -2.82 10.86 22.12
C SER A 156 -3.54 10.58 20.82
N LEU A 157 -3.16 11.30 19.75
CA LEU A 157 -3.77 11.18 18.44
C LEU A 157 -3.14 10.02 17.67
N CYS A 158 -3.91 8.98 17.42
CA CYS A 158 -3.54 7.82 16.61
C CYS A 158 -4.04 8.03 15.18
N LEU A 159 -3.14 8.43 14.28
CA LEU A 159 -3.39 8.64 12.86
C LEU A 159 -3.26 7.31 12.11
N ILE A 160 -4.32 6.84 11.45
CA ILE A 160 -4.32 5.53 10.79
C ILE A 160 -4.34 5.64 9.27
N ASP A 161 -3.58 4.76 8.60
CA ASP A 161 -3.61 4.57 7.14
C ASP A 161 -3.33 3.09 6.78
N ASP A 162 -3.74 2.66 5.60
CA ASP A 162 -3.45 1.31 5.13
C ASP A 162 -2.04 1.19 4.56
N PHE A 163 -1.52 2.25 3.92
CA PHE A 163 -0.21 2.21 3.27
C PHE A 163 0.55 3.54 3.36
N VAL A 164 1.82 3.46 3.73
CA VAL A 164 2.76 4.60 3.72
C VAL A 164 3.83 4.38 2.66
N GLY A 165 3.80 5.17 1.59
CA GLY A 165 4.79 5.15 0.51
C GLY A 165 5.99 6.06 0.79
N THR A 166 5.97 7.29 0.27
CA THR A 166 7.01 8.31 0.48
C THR A 166 6.88 9.04 1.81
N GLY A 167 5.70 9.06 2.42
CA GLY A 167 5.38 9.83 3.61
C GLY A 167 4.77 11.21 3.34
N ASP A 168 4.67 11.65 2.07
CA ASP A 168 4.18 12.99 1.72
C ASP A 168 2.76 13.25 2.22
N THR A 169 1.86 12.28 2.05
CA THR A 169 0.47 12.38 2.54
C THR A 169 0.40 12.60 4.05
N ILE A 170 1.28 11.92 4.81
CA ILE A 170 1.35 12.06 6.26
C ILE A 170 1.85 13.44 6.64
N ILE A 171 2.92 13.93 5.97
CA ILE A 171 3.48 15.25 6.23
C ILE A 171 2.40 16.31 5.99
N SER A 172 1.71 16.27 4.84
CA SER A 172 0.64 17.22 4.52
C SER A 172 -0.51 17.16 5.54
N ALA A 173 -0.96 15.96 5.93
CA ALA A 173 -2.02 15.80 6.92
C ALA A 173 -1.61 16.29 8.32
N THR A 174 -0.37 16.04 8.73
CA THR A 174 0.13 16.46 10.04
C THR A 174 0.44 17.95 10.10
N GLU A 175 0.82 18.60 8.99
CA GLU A 175 0.97 20.07 8.93
C GLU A 175 -0.35 20.78 9.26
N TYR A 176 -1.48 20.29 8.75
CA TYR A 176 -2.79 20.82 9.15
C TYR A 176 -3.01 20.72 10.66
N LEU A 177 -2.69 19.59 11.28
CA LEU A 177 -2.87 19.37 12.72
C LEU A 177 -1.93 20.24 13.57
N LEU A 178 -0.67 20.35 13.16
CA LEU A 178 0.31 21.25 13.79
C LEU A 178 -0.15 22.70 13.76
N ASN A 179 -0.68 23.17 12.63
CA ASN A 179 -1.23 24.52 12.48
C ASN A 179 -2.47 24.76 13.36
N LYS A 180 -3.17 23.69 13.76
CA LYS A 180 -4.27 23.75 14.76
C LYS A 180 -3.78 23.62 16.20
N GLY A 181 -2.48 23.53 16.42
CA GLY A 181 -1.87 23.49 17.75
C GLY A 181 -1.80 22.08 18.37
N VAL A 182 -1.96 21.00 17.60
CA VAL A 182 -1.73 19.64 18.09
C VAL A 182 -0.22 19.41 18.23
N PRO A 183 0.30 19.06 19.41
CA PRO A 183 1.72 18.79 19.58
C PRO A 183 2.17 17.56 18.77
N GLN A 184 3.30 17.65 18.09
CA GLN A 184 3.83 16.54 17.28
C GLN A 184 4.05 15.27 18.09
N ASP A 185 4.54 15.39 19.31
CA ASP A 185 4.82 14.28 20.21
C ASP A 185 3.57 13.64 20.82
N SER A 186 2.39 14.27 20.66
CA SER A 186 1.09 13.65 20.97
C SER A 186 0.52 12.84 19.80
N MET A 187 1.20 12.84 18.63
CA MET A 187 0.74 12.13 17.43
C MET A 187 1.55 10.85 17.20
N ALA A 188 0.85 9.79 16.84
CA ALA A 188 1.41 8.53 16.37
C ALA A 188 0.77 8.13 15.05
N ILE A 189 1.55 7.58 14.14
CA ILE A 189 1.11 7.04 12.86
C ILE A 189 1.06 5.54 12.96
N VAL A 190 -0.09 4.94 12.64
CA VAL A 190 -0.30 3.49 12.64
C VAL A 190 -0.72 3.08 11.25
N SER A 191 0.12 2.29 10.55
CA SER A 191 -0.14 1.83 9.20
C SER A 191 -0.05 0.31 9.09
N LEU A 192 -0.73 -0.27 8.11
CA LEU A 192 -0.69 -1.71 7.87
C LEU A 192 0.63 -2.10 7.21
N VAL A 193 1.02 -1.36 6.17
CA VAL A 193 2.25 -1.57 5.40
C VAL A 193 2.93 -0.23 5.17
N SER A 194 4.24 -0.20 5.25
CA SER A 194 5.04 1.00 4.98
C SER A 194 6.27 0.68 4.16
N MET A 195 6.65 1.60 3.28
CA MET A 195 7.96 1.57 2.63
C MET A 195 9.03 2.08 3.60
N ALA A 196 10.19 1.41 3.66
CA ALA A 196 11.31 1.78 4.53
C ALA A 196 11.73 3.23 4.34
N GLN A 197 11.83 3.71 3.09
CA GLN A 197 12.15 5.11 2.78
C GLN A 197 11.18 6.13 3.41
N GLY A 198 9.88 5.81 3.41
CA GLY A 198 8.86 6.68 4.00
C GLY A 198 8.97 6.69 5.53
N VAL A 199 9.17 5.53 6.13
CA VAL A 199 9.40 5.40 7.59
C VAL A 199 10.64 6.18 8.01
N ASP A 200 11.75 6.05 7.29
CA ASP A 200 13.00 6.75 7.59
C ASP A 200 12.84 8.26 7.48
N LEU A 201 12.12 8.74 6.45
CA LEU A 201 11.82 10.16 6.29
C LEU A 201 10.99 10.69 7.48
N LEU A 202 9.92 9.97 7.84
CA LEU A 202 9.04 10.37 8.93
C LEU A 202 9.77 10.37 10.28
N LYS A 203 10.57 9.34 10.56
CA LYS A 203 11.41 9.27 11.77
C LYS A 203 12.42 10.42 11.83
N LYS A 204 13.10 10.74 10.72
CA LYS A 204 14.02 11.90 10.64
C LYS A 204 13.31 13.23 10.90
N LYS A 205 12.01 13.33 10.60
CA LYS A 205 11.17 14.48 10.93
C LYS A 205 10.58 14.44 12.36
N GLY A 206 10.93 13.43 13.16
CA GLY A 206 10.48 13.29 14.55
C GLY A 206 9.09 12.68 14.74
N TYR A 207 8.52 12.05 13.71
CA TYR A 207 7.24 11.35 13.85
C TYR A 207 7.38 9.94 14.41
N ASN A 208 6.44 9.55 15.26
CA ASN A 208 6.29 8.18 15.73
C ASN A 208 5.46 7.39 14.74
N ILE A 209 6.04 6.33 14.15
CA ILE A 209 5.36 5.48 13.17
C ILE A 209 5.48 4.00 13.56
N TYR A 210 4.35 3.30 13.50
CA TYR A 210 4.19 1.89 13.83
C TYR A 210 3.53 1.18 12.65
N THR A 211 4.18 0.15 12.13
CA THR A 211 3.71 -0.59 10.95
C THR A 211 3.86 -2.09 11.17
N CYS A 212 2.90 -2.86 10.66
CA CYS A 212 2.95 -4.32 10.70
C CYS A 212 4.03 -4.87 9.78
N THR A 213 4.11 -4.31 8.56
CA THR A 213 5.06 -4.78 7.55
C THR A 213 5.85 -3.62 6.99
N LEU A 214 7.18 -3.77 6.96
CA LEU A 214 8.10 -2.84 6.32
C LEU A 214 8.55 -3.43 4.98
N CYS A 215 8.40 -2.68 3.89
CA CYS A 215 8.80 -3.06 2.55
C CYS A 215 9.98 -2.24 2.07
N ASN A 216 10.93 -2.90 1.40
CA ASN A 216 12.05 -2.29 0.72
C ASN A 216 11.71 -2.00 -0.75
N LYS A 217 12.55 -1.24 -1.44
CA LYS A 217 12.44 -1.02 -2.89
C LYS A 217 12.64 -2.32 -3.65
N GLY A 218 11.81 -2.55 -4.66
CA GLY A 218 11.80 -3.82 -5.39
C GLY A 218 13.07 -4.11 -6.17
N ILE A 219 13.74 -3.07 -6.69
CA ILE A 219 14.97 -3.18 -7.48
C ILE A 219 16.14 -2.53 -6.77
N SER A 220 16.01 -1.27 -6.33
CA SER A 220 17.15 -0.50 -5.80
C SER A 220 17.74 -1.05 -4.50
N ASP A 221 16.93 -1.72 -3.68
CA ASP A 221 17.38 -2.36 -2.44
C ASP A 221 17.72 -3.85 -2.64
N ASP A 222 17.62 -4.36 -3.88
CA ASP A 222 18.07 -5.70 -4.23
C ASP A 222 19.57 -5.66 -4.62
N PRO A 223 20.44 -6.43 -3.96
CA PRO A 223 21.87 -6.45 -4.26
C PRO A 223 22.18 -7.06 -5.64
N CYS A 224 21.21 -7.76 -6.26
CA CYS A 224 21.42 -8.45 -7.53
C CYS A 224 21.13 -7.52 -8.71
N ASP A 225 22.20 -7.10 -9.40
CA ASP A 225 22.16 -6.47 -10.74
C ASP A 225 21.23 -5.25 -10.86
N THR A 226 21.27 -4.39 -9.85
CA THR A 226 20.37 -3.23 -9.71
C THR A 226 20.35 -2.35 -10.95
N LEU A 227 21.51 -2.01 -11.53
CA LEU A 227 21.58 -1.11 -12.69
C LEU A 227 20.92 -1.73 -13.93
N HIS A 228 21.18 -3.00 -14.18
CA HIS A 228 20.59 -3.72 -15.31
C HIS A 228 19.08 -3.87 -15.14
N ASN A 229 18.62 -4.28 -13.97
CA ASN A 229 17.19 -4.43 -13.67
C ASN A 229 16.43 -3.08 -13.77
N ARG A 230 17.06 -1.97 -13.35
CA ARG A 230 16.46 -0.64 -13.54
C ARG A 230 16.37 -0.26 -15.03
N ALA A 231 17.41 -0.54 -15.82
CA ALA A 231 17.38 -0.29 -17.26
C ALA A 231 16.27 -1.10 -17.96
N ILE A 232 16.10 -2.38 -17.61
CA ILE A 232 14.99 -3.21 -18.11
C ILE A 232 13.64 -2.59 -17.73
N MET A 233 13.44 -2.22 -16.46
CA MET A 233 12.18 -1.63 -15.99
C MET A 233 11.88 -0.31 -16.72
N GLU A 234 12.88 0.53 -16.96
CA GLU A 234 12.71 1.78 -17.70
C GLU A 234 12.24 1.54 -19.15
N THR A 235 12.73 0.49 -19.79
CA THR A 235 12.25 0.11 -21.13
C THR A 235 10.78 -0.34 -21.10
N ILE A 236 10.39 -1.11 -20.08
CA ILE A 236 9.00 -1.53 -19.88
C ILE A 236 8.10 -0.31 -19.67
N GLU A 237 8.45 0.57 -18.73
CA GLU A 237 7.64 1.74 -18.37
C GLU A 237 7.52 2.73 -19.54
N THR A 238 8.56 2.87 -20.34
CA THR A 238 8.54 3.66 -21.57
C THR A 238 7.56 3.06 -22.59
N ALA A 239 7.59 1.74 -22.79
CA ALA A 239 6.72 1.04 -23.75
C ALA A 239 5.24 1.16 -23.35
N ILE A 240 4.91 1.09 -22.05
CA ILE A 240 3.55 1.25 -21.54
C ILE A 240 3.16 2.72 -21.29
N LYS A 241 4.01 3.67 -21.67
CA LYS A 241 3.78 5.13 -21.58
C LYS A 241 3.50 5.63 -20.15
N VAL A 242 4.33 5.22 -19.21
CA VAL A 242 4.32 5.77 -17.85
C VAL A 242 4.76 7.24 -17.90
N THR A 243 4.02 8.10 -17.22
CA THR A 243 4.41 9.51 -17.05
C THR A 243 5.56 9.63 -16.05
N ASP A 244 6.41 10.66 -16.20
CA ASP A 244 7.64 10.80 -15.41
C ASP A 244 7.39 10.79 -13.89
N ASN A 245 6.27 11.34 -13.44
CA ASN A 245 5.89 11.36 -12.01
C ASN A 245 5.64 9.97 -11.40
N TYR A 246 5.42 8.96 -12.24
CA TYR A 246 5.12 7.60 -11.78
C TYR A 246 6.19 6.57 -12.18
N LYS A 247 7.26 6.98 -12.87
CA LYS A 247 8.36 6.06 -13.16
C LYS A 247 8.92 5.45 -11.88
N PHE A 248 9.07 4.14 -11.88
CA PHE A 248 9.46 3.33 -10.71
C PHE A 248 8.50 3.49 -9.52
N GLY A 249 7.21 3.78 -9.78
CA GLY A 249 6.23 4.16 -8.78
C GLY A 249 6.37 5.62 -8.34
N TYR A 250 5.31 6.20 -7.76
CA TYR A 250 5.32 7.57 -7.27
C TYR A 250 6.51 7.80 -6.32
N GLY A 251 7.25 8.89 -6.56
CA GLY A 251 8.47 9.22 -5.82
C GLY A 251 9.58 8.17 -5.95
N SER A 252 9.61 7.41 -7.04
CA SER A 252 10.57 6.29 -7.26
C SER A 252 10.58 5.32 -6.08
N SER A 253 9.40 5.01 -5.55
CA SER A 253 9.22 4.16 -4.37
C SER A 253 9.50 2.69 -4.64
N GLU A 254 9.38 2.25 -5.89
CA GLU A 254 9.59 0.86 -6.30
C GLU A 254 8.80 -0.14 -5.43
N ALA A 255 7.60 0.24 -4.99
CA ALA A 255 6.81 -0.63 -4.15
C ALA A 255 6.32 -1.85 -4.92
N LEU A 256 6.22 -2.96 -4.19
CA LEU A 256 5.66 -4.23 -4.65
C LEU A 256 4.51 -4.60 -3.72
N VAL A 257 3.46 -3.77 -3.74
CA VAL A 257 2.35 -3.86 -2.77
C VAL A 257 1.00 -3.66 -3.47
N LYS A 258 0.05 -4.50 -3.14
CA LYS A 258 -1.39 -4.34 -3.40
C LYS A 258 -2.10 -4.31 -2.05
N MET A 259 -2.82 -3.23 -1.80
CA MET A 259 -3.80 -3.08 -0.72
C MET A 259 -5.21 -3.29 -1.28
N GLU A 260 -6.27 -2.84 -0.64
CA GLU A 260 -7.62 -2.81 -1.24
C GLU A 260 -7.58 -2.10 -2.60
N ARG A 261 -6.92 -0.95 -2.68
CA ARG A 261 -6.54 -0.29 -3.92
C ARG A 261 -5.03 -0.32 -4.07
N THR A 262 -4.51 -0.59 -5.29
CA THR A 262 -3.07 -0.58 -5.52
C THR A 262 -2.51 0.82 -5.31
N PRO A 263 -1.51 1.02 -4.41
CA PRO A 263 -0.86 2.30 -4.26
C PRO A 263 -0.16 2.74 -5.55
N ASN A 264 -0.16 4.05 -5.86
CA ASN A 264 0.59 4.58 -7.00
C ASN A 264 2.12 4.52 -6.80
N ASN A 265 2.57 4.20 -5.60
CA ASN A 265 3.95 3.90 -5.27
C ASN A 265 4.43 2.56 -5.86
N THR A 266 3.50 1.65 -6.18
CA THR A 266 3.79 0.37 -6.84
C THR A 266 4.23 0.61 -8.27
N PHE A 267 5.14 -0.23 -8.79
CA PHE A 267 5.57 -0.15 -10.20
C PHE A 267 4.36 -0.13 -11.14
N PRO A 268 4.29 0.83 -12.08
CA PRO A 268 3.14 1.01 -12.97
C PRO A 268 2.78 -0.19 -13.81
N ILE A 269 3.74 -1.05 -14.14
CA ILE A 269 3.48 -2.28 -14.89
C ILE A 269 2.39 -3.13 -14.22
N PHE A 270 2.29 -3.12 -12.89
CA PHE A 270 1.32 -3.91 -12.15
C PHE A 270 -0.07 -3.29 -12.08
N TRP A 271 -0.21 -1.94 -12.22
CA TRP A 271 -1.51 -1.29 -11.98
C TRP A 271 -2.00 -0.33 -13.06
N LEU A 272 -1.09 0.22 -13.89
CA LEU A 272 -1.46 1.20 -14.91
C LEU A 272 -2.14 0.50 -16.08
N LYS A 273 -3.47 0.51 -16.10
CA LYS A 273 -4.26 -0.02 -17.21
C LYS A 273 -4.48 1.04 -18.27
N ASN A 274 -3.96 0.82 -19.48
CA ASN A 274 -4.12 1.69 -20.64
C ASN A 274 -4.04 0.89 -21.95
N SER A 275 -4.07 1.55 -23.11
CA SER A 275 -4.02 0.89 -24.42
C SER A 275 -2.71 0.12 -24.69
N LYS A 276 -1.64 0.38 -23.91
CA LYS A 276 -0.33 -0.27 -24.02
C LYS A 276 -0.05 -1.27 -22.91
N ASN A 277 -0.84 -1.25 -21.85
CA ASN A 277 -0.82 -2.21 -20.75
C ASN A 277 -2.26 -2.60 -20.41
N LYS A 278 -2.85 -3.45 -21.25
CA LYS A 278 -4.25 -3.86 -21.12
C LYS A 278 -4.46 -4.87 -19.98
N HIS A 279 -3.41 -5.60 -19.67
CA HIS A 279 -3.39 -6.74 -18.77
C HIS A 279 -2.66 -6.44 -17.45
N ALA A 280 -2.78 -5.19 -16.93
CA ALA A 280 -2.26 -4.89 -15.60
C ALA A 280 -2.91 -5.84 -14.57
N PRO A 281 -2.13 -6.64 -13.82
CA PRO A 281 -2.70 -7.65 -12.92
C PRO A 281 -3.44 -7.06 -11.72
N PHE A 282 -3.04 -5.88 -11.26
CA PHE A 282 -3.62 -5.20 -10.10
C PHE A 282 -4.08 -3.78 -10.46
N PRO A 283 -5.08 -3.60 -11.33
CA PRO A 283 -5.51 -2.29 -11.80
C PRO A 283 -5.98 -1.41 -10.62
N ARG A 284 -5.84 -0.09 -10.82
CA ARG A 284 -6.15 0.91 -9.78
C ARG A 284 -7.49 1.61 -10.03
#